data_2c03f7de386b0b305c06c7438636628d
#
_entry.id   2c03f7de386b0b305c06c7438636628d
#
_cell.length_a   1.000
_cell.length_b   1.000
_cell.length_c   1.000
_cell.angle_alpha   90.00
_cell.angle_beta   90.00
_cell.angle_gamma   90.00
#
_symmetry.space_group_name_H-M   'P 1'
#
loop_
_entity.id
_entity.type
_entity.pdbx_description
1 polymer ?
#
loop_
_entity_poly.entity_id
_entity_poly.type
_entity_poly.pdbx_seq_one_letter_code
_entity_poly.pdbx_strand_id
1 'polypeptide(L)'
;MVNKKGHRRFGNVRKLASGRFQARYLGPDGLMRTAPETFGSKRDAEQWLTLIESEILRGDWSDPLRGRELFSKFGARWITEHRVGERTREEYLSLWRHHIEPYLGQVELAELSTDTIRSWRAALLRDGRSEDRTVKAYRLVRAVLNTAVDDGRIKRNPCRIKGAGEYRADERPTASVRQVYVLADLMPDRFRVLVLAAAFTGLRWGELIALRRYDVDLTGRVLHVRRRLAQLNRGAIQSGPPKSAAGVRSVSLPAVLVEELRRHIEQYAGPGPEGLVFRGEKGAVLRRGNFGRRTKWPAMVVAAGLPAGFHFHDLRHTGNHLAAGSGATTRELMHRMGHGSMRAALVYQHATNGRDRSIADALSALVESGRTEDPGSGDDGADQVDEDGNDGAAGAMMPVV
;
A
#
# COMPACT_ATOMS: atom_id res chain seq x y z
N MET A 1 48.54 32.82 -14.87
CA MET A 1 49.76 32.40 -14.19
C MET A 1 50.26 31.10 -14.84
N VAL A 2 51.45 31.15 -15.48
CA VAL A 2 52.07 30.01 -16.18
C VAL A 2 52.48 28.95 -15.14
N ASN A 3 51.92 27.73 -15.23
CA ASN A 3 52.25 26.60 -14.36
C ASN A 3 53.75 26.22 -14.54
N LYS A 4 54.54 26.21 -13.47
CA LYS A 4 55.91 25.68 -13.47
C LYS A 4 55.89 24.22 -13.89
N LYS A 5 56.83 23.84 -14.81
CA LYS A 5 57.06 22.47 -15.22
C LYS A 5 57.10 21.54 -14.00
N GLY A 6 56.21 20.55 -13.94
CA GLY A 6 56.15 19.53 -12.88
C GLY A 6 54.95 19.63 -11.94
N HIS A 7 54.07 20.64 -12.04
CA HIS A 7 52.84 20.74 -11.28
C HIS A 7 51.64 20.13 -12.01
N ARG A 8 50.93 19.25 -11.30
CA ARG A 8 49.70 18.64 -11.75
C ARG A 8 48.64 19.73 -12.00
N ARG A 9 47.81 19.57 -13.06
CA ARG A 9 46.70 20.51 -13.38
C ARG A 9 45.54 20.44 -12.38
N PHE A 10 45.28 19.27 -11.79
CA PHE A 10 44.20 19.04 -10.85
C PHE A 10 44.71 18.56 -9.49
N GLY A 11 44.34 19.28 -8.42
CA GLY A 11 44.72 18.95 -7.05
C GLY A 11 46.20 19.13 -6.72
N ASN A 12 46.55 18.92 -5.47
CA ASN A 12 47.92 18.93 -5.00
C ASN A 12 48.20 17.79 -4.01
N VAL A 13 49.46 17.38 -3.89
CA VAL A 13 49.93 16.36 -2.94
C VAL A 13 51.02 16.99 -2.08
N ARG A 14 50.88 16.88 -0.75
CA ARG A 14 51.91 17.31 0.21
C ARG A 14 52.38 16.14 1.06
N LYS A 15 53.66 16.11 1.42
CA LYS A 15 54.22 15.18 2.40
C LYS A 15 53.96 15.73 3.81
N LEU A 16 53.45 14.89 4.69
CA LEU A 16 53.21 15.18 6.10
C LEU A 16 54.45 14.87 6.95
N ALA A 17 54.51 15.37 8.16
CA ALA A 17 55.60 15.08 9.12
C ALA A 17 55.70 13.58 9.43
N SER A 18 54.60 12.82 9.35
CA SER A 18 54.55 11.38 9.49
C SER A 18 55.16 10.61 8.33
N GLY A 19 55.71 11.27 7.30
CA GLY A 19 56.23 10.65 6.10
C GLY A 19 55.18 10.28 5.07
N ARG A 20 53.90 10.28 5.41
CA ARG A 20 52.78 9.94 4.50
C ARG A 20 52.42 11.14 3.62
N PHE A 21 51.60 10.88 2.58
CA PHE A 21 51.22 11.88 1.60
C PHE A 21 49.71 12.19 1.73
N GLN A 22 49.37 13.47 1.67
CA GLN A 22 48.01 13.97 1.69
C GLN A 22 47.67 14.60 0.35
N ALA A 23 46.54 14.13 -0.25
CA ALA A 23 45.98 14.70 -1.47
C ALA A 23 44.92 15.75 -1.12
N ARG A 24 44.89 16.87 -1.88
CA ARG A 24 43.88 17.93 -1.79
C ARG A 24 43.45 18.34 -3.18
N TYR A 25 42.15 18.67 -3.35
CA TYR A 25 41.59 19.10 -4.62
C TYR A 25 40.47 20.09 -4.40
N LEU A 26 40.15 20.86 -5.46
CA LEU A 26 38.99 21.73 -5.51
C LEU A 26 37.79 20.94 -6.03
N GLY A 27 36.73 20.87 -5.22
CA GLY A 27 35.47 20.21 -5.64
C GLY A 27 34.71 21.05 -6.68
N PRO A 28 33.69 20.46 -7.34
CA PRO A 28 32.86 21.17 -8.32
C PRO A 28 32.10 22.38 -7.72
N ASP A 29 31.90 22.38 -6.40
CA ASP A 29 31.25 23.44 -5.63
C ASP A 29 32.23 24.54 -5.21
N GLY A 30 33.46 24.52 -5.69
CA GLY A 30 34.49 25.52 -5.36
C GLY A 30 35.13 25.35 -3.97
N LEU A 31 34.81 24.30 -3.22
CA LEU A 31 35.42 24.07 -1.90
C LEU A 31 36.65 23.17 -1.98
N MET A 32 37.70 23.58 -1.23
CA MET A 32 38.92 22.76 -1.11
C MET A 32 38.65 21.53 -0.23
N ARG A 33 38.97 20.36 -0.74
CA ARG A 33 38.79 19.07 -0.06
C ARG A 33 40.12 18.35 0.11
N THR A 34 40.18 17.57 1.17
CA THR A 34 41.28 16.67 1.46
C THR A 34 40.82 15.24 1.27
N ALA A 35 41.66 14.39 0.72
CA ALA A 35 41.39 12.97 0.64
C ALA A 35 41.04 12.41 2.02
N PRO A 36 40.07 11.48 2.13
CA PRO A 36 39.59 10.92 3.40
C PRO A 36 40.71 10.17 4.16
N GLU A 37 41.74 9.72 3.45
CA GLU A 37 42.90 9.02 4.01
C GLU A 37 44.23 9.63 3.53
N THR A 38 45.32 9.25 4.17
CA THR A 38 46.68 9.57 3.75
C THR A 38 47.29 8.36 3.03
N PHE A 39 48.19 8.63 2.09
CA PHE A 39 48.79 7.60 1.22
C PHE A 39 50.22 7.28 1.63
N GLY A 40 50.66 6.04 1.38
CA GLY A 40 52.01 5.60 1.65
C GLY A 40 53.02 6.20 0.67
N SER A 41 52.62 6.46 -0.57
CA SER A 41 53.48 7.07 -1.59
C SER A 41 52.83 8.27 -2.26
N LYS A 42 53.66 9.14 -2.84
CA LYS A 42 53.21 10.26 -3.67
C LYS A 42 52.41 9.80 -4.87
N ARG A 43 52.86 8.67 -5.46
CA ARG A 43 52.21 8.06 -6.63
C ARG A 43 50.76 7.61 -6.36
N ASP A 44 50.51 6.99 -5.20
CA ASP A 44 49.16 6.57 -4.82
C ASP A 44 48.22 7.78 -4.62
N ALA A 45 48.74 8.84 -3.99
CA ALA A 45 48.01 10.07 -3.83
C ALA A 45 47.67 10.76 -5.19
N GLU A 46 48.60 10.71 -6.13
CA GLU A 46 48.41 11.23 -7.49
C GLU A 46 47.39 10.38 -8.31
N GLN A 47 47.47 9.04 -8.17
CA GLN A 47 46.47 8.15 -8.80
C GLN A 47 45.08 8.39 -8.26
N TRP A 48 44.94 8.53 -6.95
CA TRP A 48 43.66 8.87 -6.32
C TRP A 48 43.10 10.19 -6.87
N LEU A 49 43.93 11.25 -7.01
CA LEU A 49 43.50 12.51 -7.59
C LEU A 49 43.03 12.37 -9.06
N THR A 50 43.66 11.49 -9.84
CA THR A 50 43.24 11.22 -11.23
C THR A 50 41.85 10.57 -11.29
N LEU A 51 41.57 9.67 -10.35
CA LEU A 51 40.23 9.06 -10.25
C LEU A 51 39.16 10.11 -9.90
N ILE A 52 39.45 10.98 -8.92
CA ILE A 52 38.55 12.07 -8.55
C ILE A 52 38.30 13.05 -9.69
N GLU A 53 39.37 13.44 -10.42
CA GLU A 53 39.25 14.30 -11.60
C GLU A 53 38.35 13.67 -12.66
N SER A 54 38.52 12.37 -12.92
CA SER A 54 37.70 11.60 -13.84
C SER A 54 36.23 11.53 -13.39
N GLU A 55 35.97 11.36 -12.08
CA GLU A 55 34.61 11.39 -11.51
C GLU A 55 33.95 12.75 -11.68
N ILE A 56 34.68 13.83 -11.44
CA ILE A 56 34.21 15.21 -11.65
C ILE A 56 33.82 15.45 -13.12
N LEU A 57 34.72 15.07 -14.04
CA LEU A 57 34.48 15.25 -15.48
C LEU A 57 33.28 14.48 -16.00
N ARG A 58 33.00 13.30 -15.44
CA ARG A 58 31.84 12.48 -15.77
C ARG A 58 30.55 12.92 -15.08
N GLY A 59 30.62 13.84 -14.13
CA GLY A 59 29.47 14.20 -13.28
C GLY A 59 29.12 13.18 -12.19
N ASP A 60 29.93 12.15 -12.00
CA ASP A 60 29.74 11.06 -11.01
C ASP A 60 30.33 11.37 -9.64
N TRP A 61 30.92 12.57 -9.50
CA TRP A 61 31.59 12.95 -8.27
C TRP A 61 30.58 13.13 -7.13
N SER A 62 30.86 12.54 -5.98
CA SER A 62 30.17 12.80 -4.72
C SER A 62 31.16 13.20 -3.65
N ASP A 63 30.79 14.14 -2.80
CA ASP A 63 31.64 14.59 -1.69
C ASP A 63 31.94 13.42 -0.74
N PRO A 64 33.21 12.98 -0.62
CA PRO A 64 33.59 11.86 0.26
C PRO A 64 33.25 12.11 1.75
N LEU A 65 33.11 13.38 2.16
CA LEU A 65 32.77 13.73 3.54
C LEU A 65 31.26 13.69 3.80
N ARG A 66 30.42 13.84 2.78
CA ARG A 66 28.97 13.82 2.93
C ARG A 66 28.43 12.45 3.36
N GLY A 67 29.14 11.39 3.03
CA GLY A 67 28.80 10.02 3.42
C GLY A 67 29.16 9.65 4.87
N ARG A 68 29.90 10.51 5.60
CA ARG A 68 30.28 10.27 7.02
C ARG A 68 29.16 10.56 8.01
N GLU A 69 28.03 11.07 7.55
CA GLU A 69 26.86 11.23 8.41
C GLU A 69 26.37 9.87 8.89
N LEU A 70 26.12 9.74 10.21
CA LEU A 70 25.56 8.51 10.78
C LEU A 70 24.16 8.27 10.23
N PHE A 71 23.86 7.00 9.93
CA PHE A 71 22.56 6.61 9.42
C PHE A 71 21.41 6.97 10.38
N SER A 72 21.65 6.92 11.71
CA SER A 72 20.67 7.36 12.71
C SER A 72 20.23 8.82 12.52
N LYS A 73 21.18 9.72 12.27
CA LYS A 73 20.87 11.16 12.06
C LYS A 73 20.12 11.38 10.76
N PHE A 74 20.61 10.80 9.67
CA PHE A 74 19.98 10.94 8.35
C PHE A 74 18.56 10.37 8.34
N GLY A 75 18.37 9.16 8.83
CA GLY A 75 17.08 8.49 8.82
C GLY A 75 16.04 9.14 9.74
N ALA A 76 16.45 9.62 10.92
CA ALA A 76 15.54 10.34 11.82
C ALA A 76 15.04 11.64 11.17
N ARG A 77 15.94 12.40 10.53
CA ARG A 77 15.59 13.61 9.77
C ARG A 77 14.65 13.27 8.63
N TRP A 78 14.97 12.26 7.81
CA TRP A 78 14.15 11.81 6.71
C TRP A 78 12.72 11.44 7.14
N ILE A 79 12.55 10.68 8.23
CA ILE A 79 11.21 10.30 8.75
C ILE A 79 10.42 11.54 9.17
N THR A 80 11.08 12.56 9.72
CA THR A 80 10.43 13.80 10.15
C THR A 80 9.96 14.63 8.96
N GLU A 81 10.79 14.77 7.94
CA GLU A 81 10.56 15.63 6.77
C GLU A 81 9.68 14.95 5.71
N HIS A 82 9.66 13.61 5.68
CA HIS A 82 8.93 12.86 4.65
C HIS A 82 7.41 13.07 4.72
N ARG A 83 6.80 13.44 3.59
CA ARG A 83 5.35 13.71 3.49
C ARG A 83 4.53 12.44 3.51
N VAL A 84 4.12 12.02 4.67
CA VAL A 84 3.23 10.86 4.89
C VAL A 84 2.17 11.18 5.93
N GLY A 85 1.06 10.44 5.88
CA GLY A 85 0.04 10.56 6.92
C GLY A 85 0.55 10.11 8.28
N GLU A 86 -0.03 10.68 9.35
CA GLU A 86 0.41 10.49 10.74
C GLU A 86 0.54 9.01 11.13
N ARG A 87 -0.42 8.17 10.76
CA ARG A 87 -0.38 6.72 11.02
C ARG A 87 0.82 6.02 10.36
N THR A 88 1.19 6.44 9.15
CA THR A 88 2.37 5.90 8.45
C THR A 88 3.66 6.37 9.14
N ARG A 89 3.69 7.63 9.58
CA ARG A 89 4.81 8.18 10.35
C ARG A 89 5.01 7.40 11.66
N GLU A 90 3.94 7.11 12.39
CA GLU A 90 4.00 6.27 13.59
C GLU A 90 4.58 4.86 13.30
N GLU A 91 4.18 4.26 12.16
CA GLU A 91 4.73 2.96 11.74
C GLU A 91 6.22 3.07 11.40
N TYR A 92 6.64 4.11 10.67
CA TYR A 92 8.05 4.36 10.36
C TYR A 92 8.87 4.54 11.63
N LEU A 93 8.40 5.35 12.58
CA LEU A 93 9.07 5.54 13.87
C LEU A 93 9.18 4.24 14.67
N SER A 94 8.14 3.41 14.64
CA SER A 94 8.17 2.09 15.30
C SER A 94 9.18 1.15 14.65
N LEU A 95 9.19 1.06 13.31
CA LEU A 95 10.17 0.24 12.58
C LEU A 95 11.58 0.75 12.82
N TRP A 96 11.77 2.06 12.80
CA TRP A 96 13.07 2.69 13.02
C TRP A 96 13.64 2.31 14.39
N ARG A 97 12.92 2.62 15.46
CA ARG A 97 13.37 2.41 16.85
C ARG A 97 13.65 0.94 17.20
N HIS A 98 12.83 0.01 16.68
CA HIS A 98 12.89 -1.38 17.13
C HIS A 98 13.61 -2.32 16.17
N HIS A 99 13.80 -1.92 14.91
CA HIS A 99 14.30 -2.84 13.87
C HIS A 99 15.45 -2.29 13.05
N ILE A 100 15.67 -0.96 13.04
CA ILE A 100 16.68 -0.35 12.16
C ILE A 100 17.80 0.30 12.98
N GLU A 101 17.47 1.30 13.79
CA GLU A 101 18.42 2.11 14.54
C GLU A 101 19.35 1.30 15.46
N PRO A 102 18.86 0.25 16.19
CA PRO A 102 19.73 -0.55 17.06
C PRO A 102 20.86 -1.29 16.34
N TYR A 103 20.67 -1.56 15.03
CA TYR A 103 21.61 -2.36 14.23
C TYR A 103 22.44 -1.51 13.27
N LEU A 104 21.82 -0.50 12.65
CA LEU A 104 22.43 0.29 11.57
C LEU A 104 22.70 1.73 11.94
N GLY A 105 22.15 2.22 13.06
CA GLY A 105 22.14 3.64 13.40
C GLY A 105 23.52 4.25 13.59
N GLN A 106 24.51 3.48 14.06
CA GLN A 106 25.87 3.95 14.30
C GLN A 106 26.80 3.76 13.09
N VAL A 107 26.30 3.22 11.99
CA VAL A 107 27.05 3.05 10.75
C VAL A 107 26.99 4.34 9.94
N GLU A 108 28.11 4.78 9.39
CA GLU A 108 28.14 5.89 8.44
C GLU A 108 27.44 5.49 7.12
N LEU A 109 26.76 6.44 6.46
CA LEU A 109 26.07 6.17 5.20
C LEU A 109 26.99 5.55 4.14
N ALA A 110 28.24 6.02 4.06
CA ALA A 110 29.24 5.53 3.11
C ALA A 110 29.69 4.09 3.40
N GLU A 111 29.59 3.63 4.64
CA GLU A 111 29.99 2.27 5.06
C GLU A 111 28.87 1.24 4.91
N LEU A 112 27.64 1.69 4.67
CA LEU A 112 26.50 0.80 4.45
C LEU A 112 26.70 0.02 3.14
N SER A 113 27.07 -1.24 3.26
CA SER A 113 27.24 -2.17 2.14
C SER A 113 26.05 -3.12 1.99
N THR A 114 25.93 -3.77 0.83
CA THR A 114 24.92 -4.82 0.65
C THR A 114 25.11 -5.98 1.64
N ASP A 115 26.35 -6.23 2.06
CA ASP A 115 26.65 -7.25 3.06
C ASP A 115 26.17 -6.85 4.45
N THR A 116 26.40 -5.59 4.85
CA THR A 116 25.85 -5.02 6.10
C THR A 116 24.32 -5.16 6.15
N ILE A 117 23.63 -4.81 5.04
CA ILE A 117 22.17 -4.94 4.93
C ILE A 117 21.72 -6.41 5.00
N ARG A 118 22.47 -7.33 4.41
CA ARG A 118 22.18 -8.78 4.47
C ARG A 118 22.31 -9.31 5.89
N SER A 119 23.41 -8.97 6.56
CA SER A 119 23.70 -9.37 7.93
C SER A 119 22.66 -8.83 8.91
N TRP A 120 22.27 -7.56 8.76
CA TRP A 120 21.19 -6.94 9.53
C TRP A 120 19.86 -7.68 9.35
N ARG A 121 19.46 -7.97 8.10
CA ARG A 121 18.21 -8.69 7.84
C ARG A 121 18.22 -10.09 8.47
N ALA A 122 19.33 -10.80 8.36
CA ALA A 122 19.51 -12.11 8.98
C ALA A 122 19.44 -12.04 10.51
N ALA A 123 20.01 -10.99 11.12
CA ALA A 123 19.91 -10.76 12.56
C ALA A 123 18.47 -10.56 13.01
N LEU A 124 17.68 -9.75 12.32
CA LEU A 124 16.27 -9.54 12.65
C LEU A 124 15.47 -10.85 12.67
N LEU A 125 15.68 -11.72 11.66
CA LEU A 125 15.00 -13.02 11.59
C LEU A 125 15.45 -13.96 12.70
N ARG A 126 16.76 -14.01 12.99
CA ARG A 126 17.35 -14.81 14.08
C ARG A 126 16.84 -14.35 15.45
N ASP A 127 16.63 -13.05 15.65
CA ASP A 127 16.07 -12.45 16.86
C ASP A 127 14.54 -12.62 16.97
N GLY A 128 13.94 -13.46 16.11
CA GLY A 128 12.51 -13.81 16.14
C GLY A 128 11.58 -12.75 15.61
N ARG A 129 12.06 -11.76 14.85
CA ARG A 129 11.18 -10.80 14.18
C ARG A 129 10.47 -11.46 13.02
N SER A 130 9.16 -11.19 12.89
CA SER A 130 8.38 -11.76 11.80
C SER A 130 8.90 -11.29 10.43
N GLU A 131 8.73 -12.14 9.41
CA GLU A 131 9.13 -11.81 8.06
C GLU A 131 8.46 -10.53 7.53
N ASP A 132 7.16 -10.33 7.79
CA ASP A 132 6.43 -9.10 7.44
C ASP A 132 7.10 -7.85 8.02
N ARG A 133 7.49 -7.89 9.31
CA ARG A 133 8.18 -6.76 9.96
C ARG A 133 9.56 -6.52 9.36
N THR A 134 10.30 -7.58 9.08
CA THR A 134 11.63 -7.52 8.47
C THR A 134 11.55 -6.92 7.07
N VAL A 135 10.58 -7.34 6.25
CA VAL A 135 10.32 -6.80 4.91
C VAL A 135 9.93 -5.31 4.96
N LYS A 136 9.07 -4.93 5.89
CA LYS A 136 8.68 -3.52 6.08
C LYS A 136 9.87 -2.66 6.50
N ALA A 137 10.70 -3.14 7.41
CA ALA A 137 11.92 -2.45 7.82
C ALA A 137 12.89 -2.31 6.63
N TYR A 138 13.10 -3.37 5.84
CA TYR A 138 13.92 -3.32 4.64
C TYR A 138 13.42 -2.30 3.61
N ARG A 139 12.11 -2.25 3.37
CA ARG A 139 11.50 -1.26 2.47
C ARG A 139 11.72 0.17 2.96
N LEU A 140 11.63 0.40 4.27
CA LEU A 140 11.90 1.71 4.86
C LEU A 140 13.38 2.10 4.70
N VAL A 141 14.33 1.22 5.04
CA VAL A 141 15.77 1.46 4.83
C VAL A 141 16.04 1.75 3.36
N ARG A 142 15.47 0.99 2.43
CA ARG A 142 15.62 1.20 0.99
C ARG A 142 15.12 2.58 0.56
N ALA A 143 13.98 3.02 1.08
CA ALA A 143 13.42 4.34 0.77
C ALA A 143 14.31 5.48 1.30
N VAL A 144 14.78 5.39 2.54
CA VAL A 144 15.71 6.35 3.14
C VAL A 144 17.01 6.42 2.34
N LEU A 145 17.57 5.28 1.97
CA LEU A 145 18.84 5.22 1.23
C LEU A 145 18.70 5.61 -0.25
N ASN A 146 17.52 5.52 -0.86
CA ASN A 146 17.27 6.12 -2.17
C ASN A 146 17.42 7.66 -2.07
N THR A 147 16.81 8.29 -1.07
CA THR A 147 17.00 9.73 -0.85
C THR A 147 18.47 10.06 -0.58
N ALA A 148 19.22 9.22 0.14
CA ALA A 148 20.64 9.43 0.34
C ALA A 148 21.45 9.39 -0.97
N VAL A 149 21.00 8.58 -1.96
CA VAL A 149 21.56 8.57 -3.32
C VAL A 149 21.19 9.85 -4.06
N ASP A 150 19.90 10.24 -4.03
CA ASP A 150 19.39 11.45 -4.70
C ASP A 150 20.06 12.72 -4.15
N ASP A 151 20.36 12.75 -2.84
CA ASP A 151 21.09 13.82 -2.17
C ASP A 151 22.62 13.78 -2.40
N GLY A 152 23.13 12.81 -3.18
CA GLY A 152 24.57 12.63 -3.43
C GLY A 152 25.39 12.26 -2.19
N ARG A 153 24.78 11.66 -1.15
CA ARG A 153 25.46 11.20 0.06
C ARG A 153 26.18 9.88 -0.14
N ILE A 154 25.59 9.01 -0.97
CA ILE A 154 26.14 7.72 -1.37
C ILE A 154 25.96 7.52 -2.89
N LYS A 155 26.87 6.83 -3.53
CA LYS A 155 26.82 6.62 -5.00
C LYS A 155 25.72 5.67 -5.44
N ARG A 156 25.32 4.72 -4.59
CA ARG A 156 24.32 3.69 -4.91
C ARG A 156 23.66 3.16 -3.65
N ASN A 157 22.40 2.77 -3.78
CA ASN A 157 21.66 2.16 -2.67
C ASN A 157 22.16 0.72 -2.42
N PRO A 158 22.59 0.37 -1.21
CA PRO A 158 23.02 -0.98 -0.86
C PRO A 158 21.87 -2.00 -0.73
N CYS A 159 20.60 -1.55 -0.66
CA CYS A 159 19.42 -2.43 -0.57
C CYS A 159 19.10 -3.10 -1.92
N ARG A 160 19.96 -4.05 -2.35
CA ARG A 160 19.90 -4.75 -3.64
C ARG A 160 19.60 -6.24 -3.52
N ILE A 161 19.18 -6.72 -2.36
CA ILE A 161 18.90 -8.12 -2.12
C ILE A 161 17.60 -8.50 -2.83
N LYS A 162 17.69 -9.43 -3.79
CA LYS A 162 16.53 -9.92 -4.54
C LYS A 162 15.51 -10.55 -3.57
N GLY A 163 14.26 -10.20 -3.71
CA GLY A 163 13.16 -10.71 -2.88
C GLY A 163 13.09 -10.15 -1.45
N ALA A 164 14.13 -9.47 -0.92
CA ALA A 164 14.15 -9.00 0.46
C ALA A 164 13.06 -7.95 0.78
N GLY A 165 12.55 -7.27 -0.23
CA GLY A 165 11.42 -6.34 -0.13
C GLY A 165 10.06 -6.98 -0.42
N GLU A 166 10.00 -8.29 -0.62
CA GLU A 166 8.77 -8.99 -0.96
C GLU A 166 8.33 -9.86 0.23
N TYR A 167 7.05 -9.83 0.50
CA TYR A 167 6.39 -10.70 1.46
C TYR A 167 5.10 -11.21 0.83
N ARG A 168 4.96 -12.50 0.76
CA ARG A 168 3.73 -13.15 0.35
C ARG A 168 3.01 -13.61 1.61
N ALA A 169 1.99 -12.84 1.98
CA ALA A 169 1.12 -13.25 3.07
C ALA A 169 0.32 -14.49 2.66
N ASP A 170 0.08 -15.37 3.60
CA ASP A 170 -0.88 -16.45 3.43
C ASP A 170 -2.25 -15.90 3.09
N GLU A 171 -3.05 -16.70 2.37
CA GLU A 171 -4.41 -16.35 2.04
C GLU A 171 -5.22 -16.19 3.34
N ARG A 172 -5.95 -15.07 3.45
CA ARG A 172 -6.74 -14.80 4.64
C ARG A 172 -8.00 -15.67 4.63
N PRO A 173 -8.37 -16.25 5.79
CA PRO A 173 -9.57 -17.07 5.89
C PRO A 173 -10.82 -16.25 5.60
N THR A 174 -11.81 -16.92 4.98
CA THR A 174 -13.15 -16.37 4.75
C THR A 174 -14.18 -17.19 5.53
N ALA A 175 -15.31 -16.58 5.84
CA ALA A 175 -16.43 -17.23 6.52
C ALA A 175 -17.57 -17.56 5.55
N SER A 176 -18.28 -18.65 5.77
CA SER A 176 -19.57 -18.87 5.13
C SER A 176 -20.63 -17.92 5.67
N VAL A 177 -21.72 -17.70 4.93
CA VAL A 177 -22.86 -16.88 5.38
C VAL A 177 -23.37 -17.36 6.74
N ARG A 178 -23.49 -18.69 6.93
CA ARG A 178 -23.91 -19.30 8.22
C ARG A 178 -22.95 -18.89 9.35
N GLN A 179 -21.63 -19.01 9.14
CA GLN A 179 -20.66 -18.65 10.16
C GLN A 179 -20.68 -17.16 10.51
N VAL A 180 -20.97 -16.29 9.52
CA VAL A 180 -21.16 -14.85 9.77
C VAL A 180 -22.33 -14.59 10.70
N TYR A 181 -23.47 -15.25 10.47
CA TYR A 181 -24.64 -15.12 11.36
C TYR A 181 -24.37 -15.69 12.73
N VAL A 182 -23.81 -16.90 12.84
CA VAL A 182 -23.44 -17.50 14.13
C VAL A 182 -22.49 -16.55 14.92
N LEU A 183 -21.47 -16.02 14.24
CA LEU A 183 -20.55 -15.07 14.87
C LEU A 183 -21.28 -13.78 15.31
N ALA A 184 -22.21 -13.27 14.51
CA ALA A 184 -22.97 -12.07 14.83
C ALA A 184 -23.91 -12.32 16.04
N ASP A 185 -24.55 -13.48 16.10
CA ASP A 185 -25.47 -13.87 17.20
C ASP A 185 -24.75 -14.12 18.53
N LEU A 186 -23.46 -14.47 18.49
CA LEU A 186 -22.59 -14.57 19.66
C LEU A 186 -22.12 -13.20 20.20
N MET A 187 -22.34 -12.11 19.43
CA MET A 187 -21.98 -10.78 19.90
C MET A 187 -23.02 -10.19 20.84
N PRO A 188 -22.64 -9.29 21.74
CA PRO A 188 -23.61 -8.41 22.40
C PRO A 188 -24.48 -7.70 21.33
N ASP A 189 -25.78 -7.56 21.56
CA ASP A 189 -26.76 -7.05 20.58
C ASP A 189 -26.30 -5.76 19.87
N ARG A 190 -25.68 -4.87 20.62
CA ARG A 190 -25.10 -3.62 20.10
C ARG A 190 -24.08 -3.84 18.98
N PHE A 191 -23.38 -4.98 18.94
CA PHE A 191 -22.31 -5.25 17.99
C PHE A 191 -22.68 -6.28 16.92
N ARG A 192 -23.86 -6.90 17.05
CA ARG A 192 -24.36 -7.89 16.09
C ARG A 192 -24.39 -7.33 14.68
N VAL A 193 -25.04 -6.20 14.48
CA VAL A 193 -25.19 -5.57 13.17
C VAL A 193 -23.85 -5.03 12.62
N LEU A 194 -22.90 -4.68 13.48
CA LEU A 194 -21.55 -4.29 13.06
C LEU A 194 -20.82 -5.44 12.35
N VAL A 195 -20.98 -6.68 12.83
CA VAL A 195 -20.42 -7.88 12.21
C VAL A 195 -21.07 -8.16 10.87
N LEU A 196 -22.41 -8.13 10.81
CA LEU A 196 -23.18 -8.31 9.57
C LEU A 196 -22.82 -7.24 8.53
N ALA A 197 -22.75 -5.97 8.95
CA ALA A 197 -22.37 -4.86 8.06
C ALA A 197 -20.94 -5.03 7.54
N ALA A 198 -19.99 -5.45 8.37
CA ALA A 198 -18.61 -5.69 7.94
C ALA A 198 -18.53 -6.77 6.86
N ALA A 199 -19.25 -7.88 7.06
CA ALA A 199 -19.26 -9.03 6.14
C ALA A 199 -19.99 -8.71 4.84
N PHE A 200 -21.19 -8.14 4.90
CA PHE A 200 -22.06 -8.01 3.72
C PHE A 200 -21.86 -6.71 2.92
N THR A 201 -21.21 -5.69 3.49
CA THR A 201 -20.86 -4.47 2.76
C THR A 201 -19.39 -4.39 2.38
N GLY A 202 -18.53 -5.15 3.05
CA GLY A 202 -17.09 -5.11 2.88
C GLY A 202 -16.44 -3.80 3.32
N LEU A 203 -17.09 -2.97 4.13
CA LEU A 203 -16.52 -1.75 4.67
C LEU A 203 -15.35 -2.04 5.62
N ARG A 204 -14.34 -1.16 5.59
CA ARG A 204 -13.23 -1.24 6.54
C ARG A 204 -13.68 -0.83 7.94
N TRP A 205 -13.01 -1.36 8.98
CA TRP A 205 -13.29 -0.95 10.37
C TRP A 205 -13.43 0.56 10.53
N GLY A 206 -12.45 1.33 10.03
CA GLY A 206 -12.46 2.79 10.16
C GLY A 206 -13.57 3.49 9.38
N GLU A 207 -14.09 2.88 8.32
CA GLU A 207 -15.25 3.34 7.56
C GLU A 207 -16.54 3.06 8.34
N LEU A 208 -16.70 1.84 8.89
CA LEU A 208 -17.87 1.44 9.69
C LEU A 208 -18.06 2.32 10.92
N ILE A 209 -17.02 2.51 11.73
CA ILE A 209 -17.12 3.32 12.96
C ILE A 209 -17.22 4.83 12.67
N ALA A 210 -17.05 5.24 11.42
CA ALA A 210 -17.22 6.62 10.97
C ALA A 210 -18.61 6.92 10.40
N LEU A 211 -19.43 5.87 10.16
CA LEU A 211 -20.78 6.05 9.62
C LEU A 211 -21.64 6.86 10.56
N ARG A 212 -22.34 7.84 10.00
CA ARG A 212 -23.34 8.65 10.67
C ARG A 212 -24.72 8.31 10.14
N ARG A 213 -25.77 8.69 10.86
CA ARG A 213 -27.16 8.42 10.45
C ARG A 213 -27.45 8.87 9.02
N TYR A 214 -26.98 10.06 8.63
CA TYR A 214 -27.20 10.59 7.27
C TYR A 214 -26.38 9.89 6.18
N ASP A 215 -25.43 9.01 6.54
CA ASP A 215 -24.70 8.18 5.58
C ASP A 215 -25.48 6.89 5.23
N VAL A 216 -26.60 6.63 5.92
CA VAL A 216 -27.41 5.42 5.76
C VAL A 216 -28.75 5.76 5.17
N ASP A 217 -28.93 5.46 3.88
CA ASP A 217 -30.22 5.52 3.21
C ASP A 217 -30.86 4.13 3.20
N LEU A 218 -31.77 3.89 4.15
CA LEU A 218 -32.49 2.61 4.26
C LEU A 218 -33.55 2.45 3.19
N THR A 219 -34.12 3.52 2.66
CA THR A 219 -35.11 3.51 1.60
C THR A 219 -34.49 3.18 0.26
N GLY A 220 -33.40 3.88 -0.10
CA GLY A 220 -32.60 3.60 -1.28
C GLY A 220 -31.68 2.37 -1.12
N ARG A 221 -31.61 1.80 0.08
CA ARG A 221 -30.74 0.66 0.43
C ARG A 221 -29.28 0.92 0.10
N VAL A 222 -28.73 2.08 0.54
CA VAL A 222 -27.38 2.53 0.23
C VAL A 222 -26.66 3.02 1.48
N LEU A 223 -25.39 2.65 1.62
CA LEU A 223 -24.44 3.28 2.54
C LEU A 223 -23.49 4.20 1.76
N HIS A 224 -23.37 5.43 2.22
CA HIS A 224 -22.43 6.42 1.67
C HIS A 224 -21.13 6.43 2.50
N VAL A 225 -20.04 5.96 1.93
CA VAL A 225 -18.73 5.98 2.57
C VAL A 225 -18.02 7.27 2.23
N ARG A 226 -18.05 8.26 3.12
CA ARG A 226 -17.49 9.61 2.91
C ARG A 226 -16.24 9.86 3.72
N ARG A 227 -16.04 9.14 4.82
CA ARG A 227 -14.95 9.35 5.79
C ARG A 227 -14.48 8.05 6.42
N ARG A 228 -13.37 8.15 7.12
CA ARG A 228 -12.87 7.12 8.01
C ARG A 228 -12.38 7.71 9.32
N LEU A 229 -12.42 6.92 10.38
CA LEU A 229 -11.76 7.20 11.64
C LEU A 229 -10.54 6.28 11.79
N ALA A 230 -9.42 6.86 12.16
CA ALA A 230 -8.18 6.14 12.45
C ALA A 230 -7.78 6.37 13.91
N GLN A 231 -7.48 5.31 14.63
CA GLN A 231 -6.93 5.39 15.96
C GLN A 231 -5.40 5.46 15.87
N LEU A 232 -4.80 6.51 16.40
CA LEU A 232 -3.37 6.68 16.55
C LEU A 232 -2.85 5.96 17.81
N ASN A 233 -1.54 5.73 17.88
CA ASN A 233 -0.93 4.94 18.96
C ASN A 233 -1.17 5.54 20.35
N ARG A 234 -1.25 6.86 20.47
CA ARG A 234 -1.58 7.57 21.72
C ARG A 234 -3.08 7.61 22.04
N GLY A 235 -3.89 6.86 21.30
CA GLY A 235 -5.34 6.79 21.50
C GLY A 235 -6.15 7.92 20.91
N ALA A 236 -5.54 8.92 20.28
CA ALA A 236 -6.25 9.96 19.55
C ALA A 236 -7.02 9.35 18.36
N ILE A 237 -8.21 9.89 18.09
CA ILE A 237 -9.01 9.52 16.91
C ILE A 237 -8.84 10.62 15.88
N GLN A 238 -8.31 10.25 14.73
CA GLN A 238 -8.18 11.14 13.58
C GLN A 238 -9.30 10.85 12.58
N SER A 239 -10.10 11.85 12.26
CA SER A 239 -11.07 11.82 11.17
C SER A 239 -10.42 12.31 9.88
N GLY A 240 -10.79 11.70 8.77
CA GLY A 240 -10.30 12.12 7.47
C GLY A 240 -11.03 11.41 6.32
N PRO A 241 -10.74 11.77 5.08
CA PRO A 241 -11.27 11.06 3.93
C PRO A 241 -10.79 9.60 3.93
N PRO A 242 -11.44 8.70 3.19
CA PRO A 242 -10.93 7.36 2.95
C PRO A 242 -9.49 7.40 2.40
N LYS A 243 -8.76 6.29 2.54
CA LYS A 243 -7.33 6.20 2.19
C LYS A 243 -7.00 6.56 0.73
N SER A 244 -7.97 6.41 -0.17
CA SER A 244 -7.86 6.71 -1.60
C SER A 244 -9.14 7.36 -2.11
N ALA A 245 -9.09 8.04 -3.24
CA ALA A 245 -10.27 8.62 -3.89
C ALA A 245 -11.35 7.55 -4.14
N ALA A 246 -10.98 6.34 -4.57
CA ALA A 246 -11.88 5.21 -4.74
C ALA A 246 -12.54 4.74 -3.42
N GLY A 247 -12.05 5.20 -2.28
CA GLY A 247 -12.67 4.91 -0.99
C GLY A 247 -13.94 5.71 -0.73
N VAL A 248 -14.13 6.88 -1.35
CA VAL A 248 -15.39 7.62 -1.34
C VAL A 248 -16.32 6.95 -2.34
N ARG A 249 -17.37 6.31 -1.83
CA ARG A 249 -18.25 5.47 -2.64
C ARG A 249 -19.60 5.23 -1.98
N SER A 250 -20.55 4.79 -2.76
CA SER A 250 -21.83 4.26 -2.30
C SER A 250 -21.83 2.74 -2.40
N VAL A 251 -22.35 2.05 -1.39
CA VAL A 251 -22.43 0.61 -1.32
C VAL A 251 -23.86 0.18 -1.11
N SER A 252 -24.44 -0.57 -2.07
CA SER A 252 -25.80 -1.09 -1.96
C SER A 252 -25.91 -2.14 -0.86
N LEU A 253 -26.98 -2.08 -0.09
CA LEU A 253 -27.29 -2.98 1.01
C LEU A 253 -28.10 -4.17 0.54
N PRO A 254 -27.73 -5.40 0.91
CA PRO A 254 -28.64 -6.53 0.80
C PRO A 254 -29.92 -6.27 1.61
N ALA A 255 -31.08 -6.68 1.09
CA ALA A 255 -32.38 -6.43 1.74
C ALA A 255 -32.42 -6.91 3.20
N VAL A 256 -31.82 -8.08 3.47
CA VAL A 256 -31.71 -8.66 4.82
C VAL A 256 -30.99 -7.75 5.85
N LEU A 257 -30.09 -6.89 5.39
CA LEU A 257 -29.35 -5.99 6.27
C LEU A 257 -30.10 -4.69 6.58
N VAL A 258 -31.10 -4.32 5.77
CA VAL A 258 -31.87 -3.08 5.93
C VAL A 258 -32.60 -3.05 7.26
N GLU A 259 -33.36 -4.11 7.54
CA GLU A 259 -34.16 -4.20 8.78
C GLU A 259 -33.27 -4.33 10.02
N GLU A 260 -32.17 -5.04 9.91
CA GLU A 260 -31.16 -5.13 10.97
C GLU A 260 -30.54 -3.77 11.29
N LEU A 261 -30.22 -2.98 10.28
CA LEU A 261 -29.69 -1.63 10.43
C LEU A 261 -30.76 -0.67 10.98
N ARG A 262 -32.02 -0.78 10.56
CA ARG A 262 -33.11 0.03 11.08
C ARG A 262 -33.22 -0.11 12.60
N ARG A 263 -33.39 -1.34 13.09
CA ARG A 263 -33.48 -1.65 14.52
C ARG A 263 -32.22 -1.19 15.28
N HIS A 264 -31.05 -1.42 14.71
CA HIS A 264 -29.79 -1.00 15.32
C HIS A 264 -29.71 0.54 15.45
N ILE A 265 -30.08 1.26 14.39
CA ILE A 265 -30.03 2.73 14.36
C ILE A 265 -31.01 3.33 15.39
N GLU A 266 -32.20 2.79 15.49
CA GLU A 266 -33.20 3.23 16.46
C GLU A 266 -32.72 3.02 17.90
N GLN A 267 -32.13 1.87 18.19
CA GLN A 267 -31.78 1.48 19.55
C GLN A 267 -30.40 1.98 20.01
N TYR A 268 -29.40 2.00 19.11
CA TYR A 268 -28.00 2.16 19.51
C TYR A 268 -27.27 3.35 18.89
N ALA A 269 -27.74 3.91 17.78
CA ALA A 269 -27.05 5.03 17.15
C ALA A 269 -27.14 6.32 17.97
N GLY A 270 -26.17 7.22 17.75
CA GLY A 270 -26.20 8.56 18.34
C GLY A 270 -27.40 9.37 17.85
N PRO A 271 -27.87 10.38 18.61
CA PRO A 271 -28.97 11.22 18.20
C PRO A 271 -28.61 12.14 17.03
N GLY A 272 -29.64 12.57 16.29
CA GLY A 272 -29.51 13.49 15.16
C GLY A 272 -28.78 12.94 13.95
N PRO A 273 -28.77 13.67 12.83
CA PRO A 273 -28.17 13.21 11.57
C PRO A 273 -26.68 12.88 11.66
N GLU A 274 -25.93 13.62 12.48
CA GLU A 274 -24.51 13.46 12.74
C GLU A 274 -24.19 12.33 13.72
N GLY A 275 -25.20 11.70 14.33
CA GLY A 275 -25.02 10.61 15.29
C GLY A 275 -24.32 9.42 14.66
N LEU A 276 -23.28 8.89 15.34
CA LEU A 276 -22.58 7.70 14.88
C LEU A 276 -23.52 6.48 14.90
N VAL A 277 -23.53 5.71 13.82
CA VAL A 277 -24.27 4.45 13.71
C VAL A 277 -23.72 3.42 14.66
N PHE A 278 -22.42 3.22 14.66
CA PHE A 278 -21.71 2.28 15.54
C PHE A 278 -20.89 3.03 16.58
N ARG A 279 -21.32 3.01 17.81
CA ARG A 279 -20.65 3.67 18.94
C ARG A 279 -20.42 2.75 20.12
N GLY A 280 -19.48 3.10 20.98
CA GLY A 280 -19.28 2.42 22.27
C GLY A 280 -20.45 2.60 23.23
N GLU A 281 -20.49 1.81 24.30
CA GLU A 281 -21.56 1.84 25.31
C GLU A 281 -21.77 3.22 25.93
N LYS A 282 -20.69 3.99 26.10
CA LYS A 282 -20.74 5.36 26.64
C LYS A 282 -20.95 6.43 25.57
N GLY A 283 -21.39 6.06 24.35
CA GLY A 283 -21.64 7.01 23.26
C GLY A 283 -20.41 7.47 22.47
N ALA A 284 -19.21 7.17 22.94
CA ALA A 284 -17.98 7.55 22.27
C ALA A 284 -17.67 6.69 21.03
N VAL A 285 -16.73 7.14 20.18
CA VAL A 285 -16.23 6.38 19.04
C VAL A 285 -15.77 5.00 19.48
N LEU A 286 -16.21 3.97 18.77
CA LEU A 286 -15.86 2.59 19.06
C LEU A 286 -14.38 2.32 18.76
N ARG A 287 -13.62 1.90 19.77
CA ARG A 287 -12.20 1.55 19.64
C ARG A 287 -12.04 0.05 19.44
N ARG A 288 -11.15 -0.33 18.52
CA ARG A 288 -10.94 -1.75 18.17
C ARG A 288 -10.54 -2.60 19.36
N GLY A 289 -9.66 -2.11 20.23
CA GLY A 289 -9.26 -2.83 21.45
C GLY A 289 -10.40 -3.01 22.46
N ASN A 290 -11.28 -2.01 22.59
CA ASN A 290 -12.46 -2.10 23.45
C ASN A 290 -13.48 -3.09 22.88
N PHE A 291 -13.73 -3.04 21.57
CA PHE A 291 -14.58 -4.01 20.88
C PHE A 291 -14.06 -5.44 21.11
N GLY A 292 -12.77 -5.71 20.81
CA GLY A 292 -12.20 -7.05 20.96
C GLY A 292 -12.29 -7.60 22.39
N ARG A 293 -12.06 -6.76 23.40
CA ARG A 293 -12.21 -7.14 24.81
C ARG A 293 -13.65 -7.41 25.23
N ARG A 294 -14.58 -6.52 24.82
CA ARG A 294 -16.02 -6.63 25.15
C ARG A 294 -16.66 -7.85 24.52
N THR A 295 -16.32 -8.15 23.29
CA THR A 295 -16.86 -9.29 22.55
C THR A 295 -16.12 -10.59 22.85
N LYS A 296 -14.99 -10.56 23.57
CA LYS A 296 -14.09 -11.72 23.70
C LYS A 296 -13.80 -12.34 22.32
N TRP A 297 -13.52 -11.49 21.33
CA TRP A 297 -13.46 -11.82 19.90
C TRP A 297 -12.79 -13.15 19.58
N PRO A 298 -11.58 -13.50 20.12
CA PRO A 298 -10.93 -14.77 19.80
C PRO A 298 -11.77 -15.99 20.20
N ALA A 299 -12.46 -15.94 21.35
CA ALA A 299 -13.29 -17.03 21.80
C ALA A 299 -14.56 -17.18 20.96
N MET A 300 -15.19 -16.07 20.58
CA MET A 300 -16.39 -16.07 19.73
C MET A 300 -16.10 -16.53 18.32
N VAL A 301 -14.93 -16.20 17.78
CA VAL A 301 -14.45 -16.71 16.49
C VAL A 301 -14.39 -18.25 16.50
N VAL A 302 -13.78 -18.83 17.52
CA VAL A 302 -13.69 -20.29 17.66
C VAL A 302 -15.06 -20.91 17.85
N ALA A 303 -15.91 -20.31 18.70
CA ALA A 303 -17.29 -20.76 18.93
C ALA A 303 -18.17 -20.73 17.66
N ALA A 304 -17.89 -19.80 16.74
CA ALA A 304 -18.54 -19.73 15.45
C ALA A 304 -17.95 -20.73 14.40
N GLY A 305 -17.03 -21.60 14.78
CA GLY A 305 -16.38 -22.56 13.88
C GLY A 305 -15.44 -21.92 12.89
N LEU A 306 -14.87 -20.76 13.22
CA LEU A 306 -13.87 -20.04 12.41
C LEU A 306 -12.46 -20.32 12.93
N PRO A 307 -11.43 -20.21 12.08
CA PRO A 307 -10.03 -20.36 12.51
C PRO A 307 -9.64 -19.37 13.61
N ALA A 308 -8.86 -19.79 14.60
CA ALA A 308 -8.44 -18.97 15.74
C ALA A 308 -7.76 -17.64 15.36
N GLY A 309 -7.12 -17.58 14.16
CA GLY A 309 -6.51 -16.37 13.63
C GLY A 309 -7.45 -15.47 12.82
N PHE A 310 -8.76 -15.71 12.80
CA PHE A 310 -9.73 -14.88 12.10
C PHE A 310 -9.89 -13.52 12.79
N HIS A 311 -9.55 -12.46 12.09
CA HIS A 311 -9.64 -11.09 12.59
C HIS A 311 -10.90 -10.39 12.09
N PHE A 312 -11.33 -9.32 12.73
CA PHE A 312 -12.47 -8.52 12.26
C PHE A 312 -12.32 -8.06 10.78
N HIS A 313 -11.09 -7.83 10.32
CA HIS A 313 -10.84 -7.43 8.93
C HIS A 313 -11.12 -8.55 7.93
N ASP A 314 -11.10 -9.80 8.37
CA ASP A 314 -11.39 -10.96 7.52
C ASP A 314 -12.88 -11.06 7.15
N LEU A 315 -13.76 -10.39 7.90
CA LEU A 315 -15.15 -10.17 7.47
C LEU A 315 -15.23 -9.38 6.16
N ARG A 316 -14.33 -8.42 5.94
CA ARG A 316 -14.25 -7.72 4.65
C ARG A 316 -13.70 -8.64 3.55
N HIS A 317 -12.75 -9.52 3.85
CA HIS A 317 -12.29 -10.55 2.93
C HIS A 317 -13.45 -11.48 2.57
N THR A 318 -14.24 -11.88 3.56
CA THR A 318 -15.48 -12.64 3.38
C THR A 318 -16.46 -11.91 2.45
N GLY A 319 -16.73 -10.62 2.70
CA GLY A 319 -17.63 -9.83 1.84
C GLY A 319 -17.16 -9.73 0.40
N ASN A 320 -15.85 -9.62 0.17
CA ASN A 320 -15.31 -9.63 -1.18
C ASN A 320 -15.44 -11.00 -1.86
N HIS A 321 -15.18 -12.07 -1.12
CA HIS A 321 -15.35 -13.44 -1.59
C HIS A 321 -16.82 -13.74 -1.95
N LEU A 322 -17.75 -13.37 -1.09
CA LEU A 322 -19.19 -13.53 -1.33
C LEU A 322 -19.67 -12.73 -2.56
N ALA A 323 -19.21 -11.49 -2.70
CA ALA A 323 -19.52 -10.65 -3.85
C ALA A 323 -18.90 -11.20 -5.15
N ALA A 324 -17.68 -11.73 -5.11
CA ALA A 324 -17.08 -12.42 -6.24
C ALA A 324 -17.88 -13.68 -6.62
N GLY A 325 -18.33 -14.46 -5.64
CA GLY A 325 -19.17 -15.64 -5.83
C GLY A 325 -20.54 -15.33 -6.42
N SER A 326 -21.09 -14.13 -6.21
CA SER A 326 -22.37 -13.70 -6.83
C SER A 326 -22.24 -13.25 -8.29
N GLY A 327 -21.04 -13.33 -8.87
CA GLY A 327 -20.81 -12.99 -10.27
C GLY A 327 -20.29 -11.58 -10.53
N ALA A 328 -19.97 -10.81 -9.49
CA ALA A 328 -19.45 -9.46 -9.67
C ALA A 328 -18.12 -9.45 -10.44
N THR A 329 -18.02 -8.56 -11.41
CA THR A 329 -16.81 -8.31 -12.19
C THR A 329 -15.70 -7.71 -11.31
N THR A 330 -14.44 -7.79 -11.76
CA THR A 330 -13.32 -7.15 -11.07
C THR A 330 -13.56 -5.66 -10.83
N ARG A 331 -14.15 -4.95 -11.79
CA ARG A 331 -14.42 -3.52 -11.69
C ARG A 331 -15.49 -3.21 -10.63
N GLU A 332 -16.55 -4.00 -10.57
CA GLU A 332 -17.60 -3.88 -9.55
C GLU A 332 -17.06 -4.20 -8.15
N LEU A 333 -16.23 -5.24 -8.02
CA LEU A 333 -15.52 -5.55 -6.77
C LEU A 333 -14.61 -4.39 -6.34
N MET A 334 -13.84 -3.81 -7.27
CA MET A 334 -13.01 -2.65 -6.98
C MET A 334 -13.85 -1.48 -6.47
N HIS A 335 -14.95 -1.17 -7.13
CA HIS A 335 -15.87 -0.10 -6.70
C HIS A 335 -16.45 -0.40 -5.33
N ARG A 336 -17.09 -1.58 -5.15
CA ARG A 336 -17.73 -1.98 -3.89
C ARG A 336 -16.77 -1.94 -2.71
N MET A 337 -15.55 -2.44 -2.90
CA MET A 337 -14.52 -2.50 -1.85
C MET A 337 -13.73 -1.19 -1.70
N GLY A 338 -13.80 -0.27 -2.65
CA GLY A 338 -12.96 0.94 -2.66
C GLY A 338 -11.48 0.57 -2.79
N HIS A 339 -11.14 -0.29 -3.77
CA HIS A 339 -9.77 -0.66 -4.11
C HIS A 339 -9.22 0.33 -5.14
N GLY A 340 -8.08 0.93 -4.84
CA GLY A 340 -7.37 1.82 -5.75
C GLY A 340 -6.51 1.10 -6.80
N SER A 341 -6.41 -0.23 -6.76
CA SER A 341 -5.64 -1.02 -7.73
C SER A 341 -6.33 -2.36 -8.04
N MET A 342 -6.20 -2.78 -9.30
CA MET A 342 -6.72 -4.06 -9.79
C MET A 342 -6.10 -5.25 -9.04
N ARG A 343 -4.81 -5.18 -8.70
CA ARG A 343 -4.10 -6.23 -7.96
C ARG A 343 -4.80 -6.59 -6.64
N ALA A 344 -5.39 -5.60 -5.94
CA ALA A 344 -6.09 -5.84 -4.68
C ALA A 344 -7.45 -6.55 -4.87
N ALA A 345 -8.08 -6.43 -6.04
CA ALA A 345 -9.32 -7.13 -6.37
C ALA A 345 -9.05 -8.55 -6.89
N LEU A 346 -7.99 -8.72 -7.70
CA LEU A 346 -7.62 -10.01 -8.30
C LEU A 346 -7.23 -11.10 -7.29
N VAL A 347 -6.77 -10.72 -6.09
CA VAL A 347 -6.47 -11.69 -5.01
C VAL A 347 -7.66 -12.59 -4.67
N TYR A 348 -8.88 -12.14 -4.97
CA TYR A 348 -10.13 -12.86 -4.64
C TYR A 348 -10.82 -13.50 -5.86
N GLN A 349 -10.28 -13.30 -7.05
CA GLN A 349 -10.78 -13.91 -8.28
C GLN A 349 -9.98 -15.19 -8.61
N HIS A 350 -9.88 -16.11 -7.67
CA HIS A 350 -9.45 -17.45 -8.03
C HIS A 350 -10.60 -18.08 -8.85
N ALA A 351 -10.29 -18.44 -10.09
CA ALA A 351 -11.18 -19.25 -10.91
C ALA A 351 -11.49 -20.55 -10.14
N THR A 352 -12.63 -20.61 -9.48
CA THR A 352 -13.11 -21.86 -8.91
C THR A 352 -13.67 -22.70 -10.05
N ASN A 353 -13.40 -24.02 -10.07
CA ASN A 353 -13.97 -24.95 -11.04
C ASN A 353 -15.50 -24.82 -11.13
N GLY A 354 -16.17 -24.43 -10.03
CA GLY A 354 -17.59 -24.13 -9.99
C GLY A 354 -17.99 -22.90 -10.81
N ARG A 355 -17.13 -21.89 -10.91
CA ARG A 355 -17.42 -20.68 -11.70
C ARG A 355 -17.32 -20.95 -13.19
N ASP A 356 -16.30 -21.71 -13.62
CA ASP A 356 -16.14 -22.10 -15.01
C ASP A 356 -17.33 -22.90 -15.49
N ARG A 357 -17.82 -23.85 -14.68
CA ARG A 357 -19.06 -24.61 -14.96
C ARG A 357 -20.28 -23.70 -15.07
N SER A 358 -20.45 -22.73 -14.14
CA SER A 358 -21.58 -21.78 -14.21
C SER A 358 -21.53 -20.91 -15.47
N ILE A 359 -20.32 -20.54 -15.95
CA ILE A 359 -20.17 -19.84 -17.23
C ILE A 359 -20.57 -20.72 -18.39
N ALA A 360 -20.15 -21.99 -18.40
CA ALA A 360 -20.53 -22.96 -19.43
C ALA A 360 -22.05 -23.21 -19.46
N ASP A 361 -22.68 -23.34 -18.29
CA ASP A 361 -24.14 -23.53 -18.17
C ASP A 361 -24.90 -22.29 -18.68
N ALA A 362 -24.43 -21.08 -18.35
CA ALA A 362 -25.00 -19.82 -18.84
C ALA A 362 -24.84 -19.66 -20.36
N LEU A 363 -23.68 -20.05 -20.91
CA LEU A 363 -23.44 -20.05 -22.36
C LEU A 363 -24.38 -21.08 -23.06
N SER A 364 -24.59 -22.25 -22.47
CA SER A 364 -25.52 -23.27 -22.99
C SER A 364 -26.93 -22.71 -23.06
N ALA A 365 -27.41 -22.04 -21.99
CA ALA A 365 -28.74 -21.44 -21.97
C ALA A 365 -28.88 -20.32 -23.04
N LEU A 366 -27.83 -19.48 -23.23
CA LEU A 366 -27.83 -18.46 -24.29
C LEU A 366 -27.87 -19.09 -25.71
N VAL A 367 -27.14 -20.16 -25.92
CA VAL A 367 -27.13 -20.87 -27.21
C VAL A 367 -28.51 -21.51 -27.46
N GLU A 368 -29.13 -22.11 -26.45
CA GLU A 368 -30.45 -22.69 -26.56
C GLU A 368 -31.55 -21.65 -26.86
N SER A 369 -31.52 -20.50 -26.15
CA SER A 369 -32.48 -19.41 -26.41
C SER A 369 -32.30 -18.80 -27.80
N GLY A 370 -31.05 -18.58 -28.26
CA GLY A 370 -30.77 -18.09 -29.60
C GLY A 370 -31.10 -19.07 -30.74
N ARG A 371 -31.23 -20.39 -30.43
CA ARG A 371 -31.66 -21.39 -31.39
C ARG A 371 -33.18 -21.48 -31.51
N THR A 372 -33.92 -21.02 -30.49
CA THR A 372 -35.38 -21.03 -30.46
C THR A 372 -36.01 -19.74 -31.00
N GLU A 373 -35.22 -18.68 -31.21
CA GLU A 373 -35.65 -17.53 -31.99
C GLU A 373 -35.58 -17.89 -33.49
N ASP A 374 -36.71 -18.42 -34.00
CA ASP A 374 -36.91 -18.73 -35.42
C ASP A 374 -36.97 -17.40 -36.21
N PRO A 375 -36.15 -17.18 -37.27
CA PRO A 375 -36.27 -16.01 -38.14
C PRO A 375 -37.34 -16.27 -39.20
N GLY A 376 -38.57 -16.57 -38.77
CA GLY A 376 -39.67 -16.96 -39.65
C GLY A 376 -40.98 -16.25 -39.34
N SER A 377 -41.09 -14.95 -39.54
CA SER A 377 -42.33 -14.28 -39.99
C SER A 377 -41.95 -13.00 -40.72
N GLY A 378 -41.34 -13.18 -41.89
CA GLY A 378 -41.28 -12.13 -42.90
C GLY A 378 -42.59 -12.07 -43.60
N ASP A 379 -43.33 -11.04 -43.39
CA ASP A 379 -44.51 -10.62 -44.12
C ASP A 379 -44.13 -10.37 -45.58
N ASP A 380 -44.75 -11.16 -46.49
CA ASP A 380 -44.74 -10.91 -47.93
C ASP A 380 -45.54 -9.62 -48.23
N GLY A 381 -44.85 -8.56 -48.50
CA GLY A 381 -45.42 -7.31 -49.03
C GLY A 381 -44.64 -6.89 -50.29
N ALA A 382 -45.25 -7.22 -51.43
CA ALA A 382 -44.74 -6.93 -52.77
C ALA A 382 -44.69 -5.44 -53.09
N ASP A 383 -43.79 -5.13 -54.03
CA ASP A 383 -43.78 -4.07 -55.07
C ASP A 383 -43.61 -2.60 -54.66
N GLN A 384 -42.51 -1.99 -55.01
CA GLN A 384 -42.38 -1.20 -56.26
C GLN A 384 -40.97 -0.68 -56.47
N VAL A 385 -40.51 -0.83 -57.68
CA VAL A 385 -39.28 -0.31 -58.30
C VAL A 385 -39.40 1.19 -58.43
N ASP A 386 -38.35 1.94 -58.11
CA ASP A 386 -37.97 3.13 -58.86
C ASP A 386 -36.44 3.31 -58.83
N GLU A 387 -35.86 3.27 -60.01
CA GLU A 387 -34.53 3.68 -60.39
C GLU A 387 -34.35 5.19 -60.20
N ASP A 388 -33.19 5.60 -59.76
CA ASP A 388 -32.37 6.70 -60.24
C ASP A 388 -31.34 7.02 -59.16
N GLY A 389 -30.10 6.80 -59.34
CA GLY A 389 -29.18 7.56 -60.14
C GLY A 389 -28.22 8.36 -59.29
N ASN A 390 -27.00 7.98 -59.38
CA ASN A 390 -25.82 8.85 -59.40
C ASN A 390 -24.94 9.12 -58.15
N ASP A 391 -23.77 8.58 -58.28
CA ASP A 391 -22.41 9.11 -58.08
C ASP A 391 -21.99 9.87 -56.81
N GLY A 392 -20.84 9.43 -56.35
CA GLY A 392 -19.82 10.37 -55.91
C GLY A 392 -19.07 10.01 -54.61
N ALA A 393 -18.13 9.19 -54.77
CA ALA A 393 -16.69 9.39 -54.46
C ALA A 393 -16.20 9.82 -53.08
N ALA A 394 -15.25 9.02 -52.62
CA ALA A 394 -13.98 9.36 -51.93
C ALA A 394 -14.06 9.90 -50.51
N GLY A 395 -13.49 9.26 -49.51
CA GLY A 395 -12.05 9.03 -49.36
C GLY A 395 -11.51 9.70 -48.12
N ALA A 396 -10.69 8.95 -47.39
CA ALA A 396 -9.66 9.41 -46.44
C ALA A 396 -9.95 9.02 -44.96
N MET A 397 -9.38 7.95 -44.47
CA MET A 397 -8.01 7.74 -43.90
C MET A 397 -7.57 8.75 -42.83
N MET A 398 -7.57 8.25 -41.56
CA MET A 398 -6.49 8.28 -40.53
C MET A 398 -5.75 9.61 -40.26
N PRO A 399 -5.07 9.83 -39.09
CA PRO A 399 -4.36 8.87 -38.25
C PRO A 399 -4.47 9.04 -36.72
N VAL A 400 -4.01 7.97 -36.06
CA VAL A 400 -3.36 7.80 -34.80
C VAL A 400 -2.37 8.92 -34.39
N VAL A 401 -2.49 9.41 -33.17
CA VAL A 401 -1.35 9.57 -32.24
C VAL A 401 -1.83 9.13 -30.85
#